data_f9b89d5657323217ed04756b1dc7f97f
#
_entry.id   f9b89d5657323217ed04756b1dc7f97f
#
_cell.length_a   1.000
_cell.length_b   1.000
_cell.length_c   1.000
_cell.angle_alpha   90.00
_cell.angle_beta   90.00
_cell.angle_gamma   90.00
#
_symmetry.space_group_name_H-M   'P 1'
#
loop_
_entity.id
_entity.type
_entity.pdbx_description
1 polymer ?
#
loop_
_entity_poly.entity_id
_entity_poly.type
_entity_poly.pdbx_seq_one_letter_code
_entity_poly.pdbx_strand_id
1 'polypeptide(L)'
;MVRPEDHKHVGREDIRKGYEIEPGEFVVIEEQEAKKLQPKESREVRFTRFVPPLAVGNEWYERSYYVGPDGDESKYFALAEAVRNKNVRGVARWTMRGKSYAGALLAYDDYLVLIKLRYAEEVLSARELPAPGRPLDAKELRMAEELISALEGQFAPEQFRDEYRDRLMKFVEAKARGKRPRLPTLKARATGASVEDQLAKSLKALKRGKERKVA
;
A
#
# COMPACT_ATOMS: atom_id res chain seq x y z
N MET A 1 -24.24 17.45 5.39
CA MET A 1 -24.04 16.93 6.76
C MET A 1 -25.30 17.17 7.56
N VAL A 2 -25.54 16.39 8.61
CA VAL A 2 -26.73 16.46 9.46
C VAL A 2 -26.25 16.60 10.90
N ARG A 3 -26.83 17.49 11.66
CA ARG A 3 -26.50 17.69 13.07
C ARG A 3 -27.01 16.49 13.88
N PRO A 4 -26.18 15.87 14.76
CA PRO A 4 -26.57 14.64 15.48
C PRO A 4 -27.77 14.85 16.43
N GLU A 5 -27.91 16.06 16.99
CA GLU A 5 -28.89 16.36 18.04
C GLU A 5 -30.32 16.50 17.52
N ASP A 6 -30.51 17.10 16.35
CA ASP A 6 -31.85 17.45 15.82
C ASP A 6 -32.10 16.96 14.38
N HIS A 7 -31.14 16.22 13.81
CA HIS A 7 -31.16 15.70 12.44
C HIS A 7 -31.40 16.76 11.34
N LYS A 8 -31.16 18.04 11.62
CA LYS A 8 -31.27 19.10 10.62
C LYS A 8 -30.10 19.16 9.70
N HIS A 9 -30.34 19.48 8.45
CA HIS A 9 -29.30 19.75 7.47
C HIS A 9 -28.51 21.01 7.86
N VAL A 10 -27.16 20.87 7.92
CA VAL A 10 -26.24 21.98 8.19
C VAL A 10 -25.70 22.46 6.84
N GLY A 11 -25.79 23.77 6.58
CA GLY A 11 -25.18 24.40 5.41
C GLY A 11 -23.66 24.25 5.42
N ARG A 12 -23.04 24.32 4.24
CA ARG A 12 -21.56 24.23 4.13
C ARG A 12 -20.86 25.38 4.86
N GLU A 13 -21.50 26.54 4.88
CA GLU A 13 -21.05 27.76 5.56
C GLU A 13 -20.99 27.63 7.09
N ASP A 14 -21.82 26.74 7.65
CA ASP A 14 -21.89 26.50 9.10
C ASP A 14 -20.95 25.41 9.59
N ILE A 15 -20.29 24.71 8.65
CA ILE A 15 -19.34 23.64 8.99
C ILE A 15 -18.00 24.27 9.35
N ARG A 16 -17.53 24.00 10.56
CA ARG A 16 -16.17 24.39 11.02
C ARG A 16 -15.31 23.15 11.19
N LYS A 17 -14.00 23.33 11.02
CA LYS A 17 -13.02 22.27 11.32
C LYS A 17 -12.63 22.39 12.78
N GLY A 18 -12.99 21.39 13.58
CA GLY A 18 -12.56 21.27 14.97
C GLY A 18 -11.41 20.26 15.08
N TYR A 19 -10.41 20.60 15.86
CA TYR A 19 -9.32 19.70 16.26
C TYR A 19 -9.56 19.27 17.71
N GLU A 20 -9.75 17.99 17.95
CA GLU A 20 -9.95 17.47 19.29
C GLU A 20 -8.60 17.41 20.02
N ILE A 21 -8.49 18.13 21.13
CA ILE A 21 -7.27 18.19 21.97
C ILE A 21 -7.39 17.27 23.19
N GLU A 22 -8.61 17.16 23.74
CA GLU A 22 -8.97 16.19 24.78
C GLU A 22 -10.34 15.60 24.43
N PRO A 23 -10.73 14.46 24.97
CA PRO A 23 -12.02 13.84 24.71
C PRO A 23 -13.20 14.79 24.90
N GLY A 24 -13.83 15.21 23.80
CA GLY A 24 -14.95 16.16 23.79
C GLY A 24 -14.58 17.64 23.77
N GLU A 25 -13.28 17.99 23.82
CA GLU A 25 -12.81 19.38 23.73
C GLU A 25 -12.21 19.67 22.35
N PHE A 26 -12.83 20.61 21.62
CA PHE A 26 -12.46 20.93 20.24
C PHE A 26 -11.97 22.37 20.12
N VAL A 27 -10.82 22.56 19.48
CA VAL A 27 -10.36 23.87 18.99
C VAL A 27 -10.82 24.05 17.55
N VAL A 28 -11.62 25.06 17.30
CA VAL A 28 -12.10 25.41 15.96
C VAL A 28 -11.01 26.19 15.22
N ILE A 29 -10.66 25.72 14.03
CA ILE A 29 -9.70 26.38 13.14
C ILE A 29 -10.46 26.98 11.95
N GLU A 30 -10.31 28.27 11.72
CA GLU A 30 -10.89 28.94 10.56
C GLU A 30 -10.14 28.55 9.27
N GLU A 31 -10.86 28.56 8.16
CA GLU A 31 -10.28 28.17 6.87
C GLU A 31 -9.08 29.06 6.47
N GLN A 32 -9.14 30.36 6.82
CA GLN A 32 -8.05 31.30 6.55
C GLN A 32 -6.81 31.02 7.38
N GLU A 33 -6.98 30.57 8.62
CA GLU A 33 -5.89 30.16 9.51
C GLU A 33 -5.23 28.90 8.97
N ALA A 34 -6.03 27.89 8.64
CA ALA A 34 -5.57 26.65 8.05
C ALA A 34 -4.80 26.89 6.73
N LYS A 35 -5.27 27.83 5.87
CA LYS A 35 -4.57 28.20 4.63
C LYS A 35 -3.21 28.86 4.89
N LYS A 36 -3.09 29.69 5.93
CA LYS A 36 -1.81 30.34 6.29
C LYS A 36 -0.75 29.35 6.79
N LEU A 37 -1.21 28.23 7.37
CA LEU A 37 -0.33 27.15 7.86
C LEU A 37 0.11 26.20 6.74
N GLN A 38 -0.52 26.24 5.56
CA GLN A 38 -0.14 25.38 4.46
C GLN A 38 1.25 25.74 3.94
N PRO A 39 2.07 24.73 3.58
CA PRO A 39 3.36 25.00 2.96
C PRO A 39 3.16 25.68 1.61
N LYS A 40 4.07 26.60 1.27
CA LYS A 40 4.07 27.25 -0.05
C LYS A 40 4.23 26.19 -1.13
N GLU A 41 3.45 26.29 -2.19
CA GLU A 41 3.61 25.42 -3.34
C GLU A 41 5.02 25.55 -3.94
N SER A 42 5.63 24.43 -4.24
CA SER A 42 6.92 24.34 -4.90
C SER A 42 6.91 23.19 -5.89
N ARG A 43 7.54 23.41 -7.06
CA ARG A 43 7.79 22.34 -8.04
C ARG A 43 9.11 21.62 -7.78
N GLU A 44 9.83 22.01 -6.74
CA GLU A 44 11.14 21.45 -6.41
C GLU A 44 11.00 20.16 -5.60
N VAL A 45 11.78 19.16 -5.97
CA VAL A 45 12.08 17.98 -5.15
C VAL A 45 13.46 18.21 -4.52
N ARG A 46 13.47 18.46 -3.22
CA ARG A 46 14.70 18.77 -2.49
C ARG A 46 15.29 17.52 -1.83
N PHE A 47 16.47 17.11 -2.27
CA PHE A 47 17.20 16.01 -1.66
C PHE A 47 17.85 16.46 -0.36
N THR A 48 17.76 15.61 0.67
CA THR A 48 18.41 15.84 1.98
C THR A 48 19.62 14.95 2.17
N ARG A 49 19.60 13.72 1.64
CA ARG A 49 20.69 12.75 1.71
C ARG A 49 20.50 11.60 0.72
N PHE A 50 21.56 10.84 0.50
CA PHE A 50 21.50 9.55 -0.18
C PHE A 50 21.86 8.45 0.81
N VAL A 51 21.12 7.34 0.75
CA VAL A 51 21.27 6.21 1.68
C VAL A 51 21.31 4.88 0.89
N PRO A 52 21.89 3.80 1.45
CA PRO A 52 21.80 2.47 0.84
C PRO A 52 20.33 2.03 0.70
N PRO A 53 19.98 1.18 -0.29
CA PRO A 53 18.61 0.74 -0.52
C PRO A 53 17.94 0.12 0.71
N LEU A 54 18.68 -0.69 1.47
CA LEU A 54 18.18 -1.37 2.67
C LEU A 54 17.97 -0.45 3.88
N ALA A 55 18.45 0.80 3.82
CA ALA A 55 18.24 1.77 4.90
C ALA A 55 16.79 2.28 4.97
N VAL A 56 16.02 2.09 3.90
CA VAL A 56 14.58 2.42 3.86
C VAL A 56 13.82 1.11 3.74
N GLY A 57 13.25 0.64 4.84
CA GLY A 57 12.46 -0.58 4.88
C GLY A 57 11.15 -0.46 4.10
N ASN A 58 10.58 -1.60 3.73
CA ASN A 58 9.36 -1.64 2.91
C ASN A 58 8.15 -1.01 3.60
N GLU A 59 8.11 -1.02 4.92
CA GLU A 59 7.06 -0.42 5.75
C GLU A 59 6.92 1.10 5.56
N TRP A 60 7.99 1.77 5.12
CA TRP A 60 7.99 3.20 4.87
C TRP A 60 7.36 3.58 3.54
N TYR A 61 7.39 2.68 2.53
CA TYR A 61 6.89 2.99 1.19
C TYR A 61 5.36 3.01 1.14
N GLU A 62 4.81 4.04 0.48
CA GLU A 62 3.35 4.21 0.33
C GLU A 62 2.92 4.19 -1.14
N ARG A 63 3.39 5.12 -1.94
CA ARG A 63 2.99 5.29 -3.35
C ARG A 63 4.15 5.73 -4.20
N SER A 64 4.31 5.09 -5.34
CA SER A 64 5.33 5.41 -6.33
C SER A 64 4.78 6.30 -7.45
N TYR A 65 5.65 7.18 -7.96
CA TYR A 65 5.41 8.06 -9.10
C TYR A 65 6.61 7.99 -10.04
N TYR A 66 6.37 7.84 -11.33
CA TYR A 66 7.41 8.08 -12.32
C TYR A 66 7.68 9.58 -12.41
N VAL A 67 8.95 9.94 -12.44
CA VAL A 67 9.41 11.33 -12.61
C VAL A 67 10.05 11.42 -13.99
N GLY A 68 9.53 12.28 -14.84
CA GLY A 68 10.08 12.56 -16.15
C GLY A 68 10.93 13.83 -16.16
N PRO A 69 11.73 14.06 -17.23
CA PRO A 69 12.45 15.31 -17.44
C PRO A 69 11.47 16.47 -17.65
N ASP A 70 11.82 17.64 -17.13
CA ASP A 70 11.15 18.92 -17.39
C ASP A 70 12.22 19.91 -17.89
N GLY A 71 12.43 19.95 -19.20
CA GLY A 71 13.39 20.79 -19.90
C GLY A 71 14.70 20.07 -20.26
N ASP A 72 15.66 19.97 -19.33
CA ASP A 72 17.00 19.43 -19.62
C ASP A 72 17.03 17.88 -19.46
N GLU A 73 16.74 17.17 -20.52
CA GLU A 73 16.74 15.70 -20.56
C GLU A 73 18.12 15.12 -20.23
N SER A 74 19.19 15.75 -20.70
CA SER A 74 20.56 15.26 -20.49
C SER A 74 20.92 15.21 -19.00
N LYS A 75 20.60 16.25 -18.24
CA LYS A 75 20.83 16.30 -16.79
C LYS A 75 19.94 15.30 -16.06
N TYR A 76 18.72 15.12 -16.51
CA TYR A 76 17.80 14.13 -15.92
C TYR A 76 18.37 12.71 -16.05
N PHE A 77 18.76 12.28 -17.25
CA PHE A 77 19.31 10.96 -17.47
C PHE A 77 20.66 10.75 -16.79
N ALA A 78 21.52 11.79 -16.76
CA ALA A 78 22.76 11.73 -16.00
C ALA A 78 22.53 11.51 -14.49
N LEU A 79 21.50 12.15 -13.91
CA LEU A 79 21.10 11.92 -12.52
C LEU A 79 20.57 10.48 -12.32
N ALA A 80 19.71 9.99 -13.23
CA ALA A 80 19.17 8.64 -13.16
C ALA A 80 20.30 7.58 -13.20
N GLU A 81 21.24 7.75 -14.12
CA GLU A 81 22.44 6.89 -14.23
C GLU A 81 23.31 6.97 -12.96
N ALA A 82 23.56 8.14 -12.43
CA ALA A 82 24.35 8.31 -11.20
C ALA A 82 23.70 7.60 -10.00
N VAL A 83 22.39 7.75 -9.83
CA VAL A 83 21.62 7.08 -8.76
C VAL A 83 21.66 5.55 -8.93
N ARG A 84 21.54 5.06 -10.15
CA ARG A 84 21.63 3.63 -10.50
C ARG A 84 23.02 3.08 -10.19
N ASN A 85 24.08 3.72 -10.74
CA ASN A 85 25.45 3.25 -10.60
C ASN A 85 25.95 3.24 -9.15
N LYS A 86 25.50 4.20 -8.35
CA LYS A 86 25.79 4.25 -6.91
C LYS A 86 24.90 3.30 -6.09
N ASN A 87 23.85 2.75 -6.69
CA ASN A 87 22.86 1.91 -6.01
C ASN A 87 22.37 2.53 -4.69
N VAL A 88 21.86 3.74 -4.75
CA VAL A 88 21.39 4.52 -3.60
C VAL A 88 19.92 4.91 -3.70
N ARG A 89 19.37 5.35 -2.57
CA ARG A 89 18.06 6.01 -2.49
C ARG A 89 18.27 7.45 -2.08
N GLY A 90 17.75 8.40 -2.85
CA GLY A 90 17.77 9.83 -2.49
C GLY A 90 16.59 10.16 -1.59
N VAL A 91 16.84 10.46 -0.32
CA VAL A 91 15.80 10.94 0.59
C VAL A 91 15.46 12.36 0.25
N ALA A 92 14.19 12.62 -0.08
CA ALA A 92 13.74 13.88 -0.61
C ALA A 92 12.50 14.41 0.13
N ARG A 93 12.28 15.72 -0.03
CA ARG A 93 11.04 16.41 0.40
C ARG A 93 10.50 17.23 -0.77
N TRP A 94 9.19 17.29 -0.89
CA TRP A 94 8.50 18.16 -1.85
C TRP A 94 7.14 18.58 -1.31
N THR A 95 6.57 19.59 -1.94
CA THR A 95 5.21 20.07 -1.64
C THR A 95 4.31 19.83 -2.85
N MET A 96 3.15 19.24 -2.62
CA MET A 96 2.16 18.99 -3.66
C MET A 96 0.77 19.19 -3.08
N ARG A 97 -0.08 19.98 -3.75
CA ARG A 97 -1.47 20.25 -3.34
C ARG A 97 -1.58 20.72 -1.89
N GLY A 98 -0.74 21.67 -1.49
CA GLY A 98 -0.75 22.26 -0.16
C GLY A 98 -0.29 21.34 0.98
N LYS A 99 0.38 20.23 0.67
CA LYS A 99 0.94 19.30 1.66
C LYS A 99 2.40 19.02 1.38
N SER A 100 3.19 18.92 2.45
CA SER A 100 4.57 18.48 2.38
C SER A 100 4.63 16.95 2.42
N TYR A 101 5.60 16.39 1.70
CA TYR A 101 5.81 14.95 1.62
C TYR A 101 7.30 14.65 1.82
N ALA A 102 7.57 13.50 2.44
CA ALA A 102 8.87 12.85 2.41
C ALA A 102 8.84 11.72 1.38
N GLY A 103 9.97 11.44 0.75
CA GLY A 103 10.06 10.38 -0.23
C GLY A 103 11.46 9.85 -0.46
N ALA A 104 11.52 8.73 -1.16
CA ALA A 104 12.73 8.10 -1.63
C ALA A 104 12.75 8.13 -3.16
N LEU A 105 13.80 8.72 -3.75
CA LEU A 105 14.07 8.66 -5.17
C LEU A 105 14.98 7.46 -5.46
N LEU A 106 14.64 6.70 -6.48
CA LEU A 106 15.45 5.60 -6.99
C LEU A 106 15.47 5.61 -8.51
N ALA A 107 16.45 4.96 -9.11
CA ALA A 107 16.45 4.67 -10.53
C ALA A 107 15.78 3.31 -10.76
N TYR A 108 14.86 3.26 -11.72
CA TYR A 108 14.23 2.05 -12.22
C TYR A 108 14.36 2.05 -13.75
N ASP A 109 15.10 1.10 -14.28
CA ASP A 109 15.61 1.12 -15.65
C ASP A 109 16.29 2.47 -15.95
N ASP A 110 15.87 3.19 -16.97
CA ASP A 110 16.43 4.50 -17.33
C ASP A 110 15.69 5.69 -16.71
N TYR A 111 14.69 5.44 -15.88
CA TYR A 111 13.85 6.47 -15.30
C TYR A 111 14.03 6.60 -13.79
N LEU A 112 13.68 7.77 -13.29
CA LEU A 112 13.59 8.01 -11.85
C LEU A 112 12.17 7.72 -11.35
N VAL A 113 12.13 7.07 -10.20
CA VAL A 113 10.88 6.81 -9.48
C VAL A 113 10.96 7.47 -8.11
N LEU A 114 10.00 8.33 -7.82
CA LEU A 114 9.84 8.96 -6.52
C LEU A 114 8.76 8.21 -5.74
N ILE A 115 9.13 7.60 -4.63
CA ILE A 115 8.19 6.88 -3.78
C ILE A 115 7.89 7.74 -2.55
N LYS A 116 6.61 8.07 -2.34
CA LYS A 116 6.15 8.72 -1.11
C LYS A 116 6.43 7.80 0.07
N LEU A 117 7.00 8.36 1.13
CA LEU A 117 7.22 7.67 2.40
C LEU A 117 6.15 8.08 3.42
N ARG A 118 5.83 7.16 4.32
CA ARG A 118 5.07 7.44 5.53
C ARG A 118 5.90 8.28 6.49
N TYR A 119 5.23 9.07 7.31
CA TYR A 119 5.87 9.74 8.44
C TYR A 119 6.09 8.74 9.59
N ALA A 120 6.97 9.10 10.53
CA ALA A 120 7.34 8.21 11.63
C ALA A 120 6.15 7.79 12.50
N GLU A 121 5.19 8.70 12.69
CA GLU A 121 3.96 8.46 13.43
C GLU A 121 2.95 7.54 12.73
N GLU A 122 3.13 7.28 11.43
CA GLU A 122 2.27 6.40 10.63
C GLU A 122 2.80 4.96 10.55
N VAL A 123 4.00 4.70 11.11
CA VAL A 123 4.66 3.39 11.03
C VAL A 123 4.82 2.81 12.43
N LEU A 124 4.13 1.70 12.69
CA LEU A 124 4.30 0.94 13.93
C LEU A 124 5.66 0.23 13.92
N SER A 125 6.38 0.36 15.03
CA SER A 125 7.60 -0.42 15.23
C SER A 125 7.27 -1.90 15.47
N ALA A 126 8.02 -2.80 14.85
CA ALA A 126 7.88 -4.23 15.14
C ALA A 126 8.09 -4.58 16.62
N ARG A 127 8.77 -3.70 17.37
CA ARG A 127 8.96 -3.84 18.83
C ARG A 127 7.68 -3.61 19.64
N GLU A 128 6.70 -2.92 19.07
CA GLU A 128 5.40 -2.64 19.66
C GLU A 128 4.39 -3.78 19.41
N LEU A 129 4.75 -4.72 18.55
CA LEU A 129 3.92 -5.87 18.26
C LEU A 129 4.01 -6.91 19.39
N PRO A 130 2.95 -7.70 19.62
CA PRO A 130 3.01 -8.80 20.57
C PRO A 130 4.17 -9.73 20.27
N ALA A 131 4.76 -10.30 21.31
CA ALA A 131 5.80 -11.30 21.15
C ALA A 131 5.32 -12.44 20.22
N PRO A 132 6.21 -12.96 19.36
CA PRO A 132 5.85 -14.09 18.50
C PRO A 132 5.42 -15.28 19.38
N GLY A 133 4.47 -16.05 18.85
CA GLY A 133 4.01 -17.27 19.52
C GLY A 133 5.13 -18.31 19.65
N ARG A 134 4.79 -19.55 20.02
CA ARG A 134 5.79 -20.62 20.09
C ARG A 134 6.53 -20.78 18.75
N PRO A 135 7.83 -21.10 18.78
CA PRO A 135 8.53 -21.47 17.55
C PRO A 135 7.91 -22.75 16.96
N LEU A 136 7.98 -22.89 15.64
CA LEU A 136 7.60 -24.12 14.94
C LEU A 136 8.52 -25.26 15.38
N ASP A 137 7.97 -26.47 15.48
CA ASP A 137 8.83 -27.66 15.64
C ASP A 137 9.54 -28.01 14.30
N ALA A 138 10.54 -28.90 14.38
CA ALA A 138 11.37 -29.23 13.22
C ALA A 138 10.59 -29.89 12.07
N LYS A 139 9.44 -30.50 12.34
CA LYS A 139 8.57 -31.10 11.31
C LYS A 139 7.73 -30.01 10.65
N GLU A 140 7.12 -29.15 11.44
CA GLU A 140 6.36 -28.00 10.93
C GLU A 140 7.24 -27.11 10.04
N LEU A 141 8.49 -26.84 10.49
CA LEU A 141 9.44 -26.03 9.74
C LEU A 141 9.76 -26.65 8.37
N ARG A 142 10.12 -27.95 8.34
CA ARG A 142 10.38 -28.67 7.08
C ARG A 142 9.18 -28.66 6.13
N MET A 143 7.98 -28.87 6.65
CA MET A 143 6.77 -28.81 5.82
C MET A 143 6.52 -27.41 5.24
N ALA A 144 6.82 -26.37 5.99
CA ALA A 144 6.73 -24.99 5.51
C ALA A 144 7.78 -24.72 4.41
N GLU A 145 9.02 -25.15 4.58
CA GLU A 145 10.10 -25.04 3.59
C GLU A 145 9.78 -25.80 2.29
N GLU A 146 9.26 -27.04 2.40
CA GLU A 146 8.78 -27.79 1.24
C GLU A 146 7.66 -27.06 0.49
N LEU A 147 6.73 -26.45 1.21
CA LEU A 147 5.63 -25.69 0.62
C LEU A 147 6.15 -24.45 -0.10
N ILE A 148 7.07 -23.70 0.52
CA ILE A 148 7.73 -22.54 -0.09
C ILE A 148 8.43 -22.94 -1.38
N SER A 149 9.29 -23.97 -1.35
CA SER A 149 10.02 -24.46 -2.52
C SER A 149 9.09 -24.98 -3.63
N ALA A 150 7.95 -25.57 -3.26
CA ALA A 150 6.97 -26.02 -4.24
C ALA A 150 6.23 -24.88 -4.94
N LEU A 151 6.18 -23.69 -4.31
CA LEU A 151 5.53 -22.48 -4.80
C LEU A 151 6.51 -21.44 -5.37
N GLU A 152 7.81 -21.69 -5.31
CA GLU A 152 8.80 -20.80 -5.94
C GLU A 152 8.49 -20.59 -7.43
N GLY A 153 8.55 -19.34 -7.86
CA GLY A 153 8.26 -18.96 -9.23
C GLY A 153 8.54 -17.48 -9.48
N GLN A 154 8.36 -17.09 -10.72
CA GLN A 154 8.47 -15.68 -11.12
C GLN A 154 7.21 -14.90 -10.75
N PHE A 155 7.40 -13.65 -10.36
CA PHE A 155 6.29 -12.73 -10.16
C PHE A 155 5.68 -12.34 -11.51
N ALA A 156 4.43 -12.74 -11.72
CA ALA A 156 3.64 -12.44 -12.92
C ALA A 156 2.43 -11.59 -12.53
N PRO A 157 2.54 -10.26 -12.56
CA PRO A 157 1.50 -9.35 -12.06
C PRO A 157 0.16 -9.51 -12.78
N GLU A 158 0.17 -9.94 -14.04
CA GLU A 158 -1.02 -10.21 -14.85
C GLU A 158 -1.90 -11.35 -14.32
N GLN A 159 -1.37 -12.21 -13.44
CA GLN A 159 -2.12 -13.28 -12.78
C GLN A 159 -2.95 -12.77 -11.60
N PHE A 160 -2.63 -11.58 -11.08
CA PHE A 160 -3.33 -10.96 -9.95
C PHE A 160 -4.42 -10.02 -10.46
N ARG A 161 -5.63 -10.57 -10.62
CA ARG A 161 -6.81 -9.83 -11.05
C ARG A 161 -7.71 -9.50 -9.88
N ASP A 162 -8.39 -8.36 -9.95
CA ASP A 162 -9.47 -8.04 -9.01
C ASP A 162 -10.70 -8.87 -9.34
N GLU A 163 -10.80 -10.05 -8.71
CA GLU A 163 -11.93 -10.96 -8.88
C GLU A 163 -13.28 -10.34 -8.46
N TYR A 164 -13.27 -9.40 -7.53
CA TYR A 164 -14.49 -8.68 -7.14
C TYR A 164 -14.98 -7.82 -8.30
N ARG A 165 -14.09 -7.05 -8.92
CA ARG A 165 -14.39 -6.23 -10.09
C ARG A 165 -14.93 -7.09 -11.25
N ASP A 166 -14.29 -8.22 -11.53
CA ASP A 166 -14.73 -9.13 -12.60
C ASP A 166 -16.14 -9.69 -12.32
N ARG A 167 -16.42 -10.07 -11.07
CA ARG A 167 -17.76 -10.51 -10.65
C ARG A 167 -18.78 -9.39 -10.71
N LEU A 168 -18.42 -8.20 -10.28
CA LEU A 168 -19.28 -7.01 -10.33
C LEU A 168 -19.64 -6.64 -11.77
N MET A 169 -18.66 -6.62 -12.67
CA MET A 169 -18.90 -6.32 -14.08
C MET A 169 -19.83 -7.35 -14.73
N LYS A 170 -19.62 -8.66 -14.52
CA LYS A 170 -20.53 -9.71 -14.98
C LYS A 170 -21.95 -9.55 -14.45
N PHE A 171 -22.09 -9.15 -13.18
CA PHE A 171 -23.38 -8.90 -12.56
C PHE A 171 -24.09 -7.69 -13.19
N VAL A 172 -23.36 -6.58 -13.40
CA VAL A 172 -23.89 -5.37 -14.05
C VAL A 172 -24.34 -5.66 -15.47
N GLU A 173 -23.52 -6.36 -16.27
CA GLU A 173 -23.87 -6.76 -17.64
C GLU A 173 -25.13 -7.66 -17.66
N ALA A 174 -25.24 -8.62 -16.75
CA ALA A 174 -26.40 -9.48 -16.68
C ALA A 174 -27.68 -8.69 -16.34
N LYS A 175 -27.59 -7.72 -15.42
CA LYS A 175 -28.70 -6.80 -15.10
C LYS A 175 -29.08 -5.91 -16.28
N ALA A 176 -28.09 -5.37 -16.98
CA ALA A 176 -28.34 -4.53 -18.17
C ALA A 176 -29.08 -5.30 -19.28
N ARG A 177 -28.88 -6.61 -19.37
CA ARG A 177 -29.61 -7.51 -20.29
C ARG A 177 -30.97 -8.01 -19.73
N GLY A 178 -31.50 -7.40 -18.66
CA GLY A 178 -32.78 -7.77 -18.03
C GLY A 178 -32.76 -9.08 -17.23
N LYS A 179 -31.59 -9.69 -17.03
CA LYS A 179 -31.45 -10.91 -16.21
C LYS A 179 -31.42 -10.55 -14.72
N ARG A 180 -31.88 -11.48 -13.87
CA ARG A 180 -31.75 -11.38 -12.39
C ARG A 180 -30.69 -12.39 -11.91
N PRO A 181 -29.39 -12.01 -11.94
CA PRO A 181 -28.33 -12.92 -11.50
C PRO A 181 -28.44 -13.18 -9.99
N ARG A 182 -28.26 -14.44 -9.58
CA ARG A 182 -28.20 -14.81 -8.17
C ARG A 182 -26.87 -14.33 -7.58
N LEU A 183 -26.94 -13.72 -6.41
CA LEU A 183 -25.72 -13.36 -5.66
C LEU A 183 -25.09 -14.64 -5.10
N PRO A 184 -23.78 -14.85 -5.29
CA PRO A 184 -23.08 -15.96 -4.68
C PRO A 184 -23.09 -15.83 -3.16
N THR A 185 -23.50 -16.88 -2.46
CA THR A 185 -23.38 -16.92 -1.00
C THR A 185 -21.92 -17.17 -0.64
N LEU A 186 -21.27 -16.22 0.02
CA LEU A 186 -19.92 -16.41 0.53
C LEU A 186 -19.97 -17.42 1.68
N LYS A 187 -19.39 -18.60 1.47
CA LYS A 187 -19.20 -19.57 2.55
C LYS A 187 -18.13 -19.04 3.51
N ALA A 188 -18.48 -18.95 4.79
CA ALA A 188 -17.51 -18.61 5.82
C ALA A 188 -16.35 -19.65 5.81
N ARG A 189 -15.11 -19.18 5.90
CA ARG A 189 -13.96 -20.07 6.05
C ARG A 189 -14.07 -20.75 7.42
N ALA A 190 -13.96 -22.07 7.45
CA ALA A 190 -13.85 -22.80 8.70
C ALA A 190 -12.57 -22.39 9.42
N THR A 191 -12.72 -21.81 10.60
CA THR A 191 -11.61 -21.47 11.51
C THR A 191 -11.37 -22.64 12.42
N GLY A 192 -10.13 -23.10 12.60
CA GLY A 192 -9.80 -24.08 13.65
C GLY A 192 -8.87 -25.23 13.29
N ALA A 193 -8.35 -25.32 12.05
CA ALA A 193 -7.33 -26.33 11.74
C ALA A 193 -5.95 -25.90 12.30
N SER A 194 -5.18 -26.86 12.83
CA SER A 194 -3.80 -26.60 13.25
C SER A 194 -2.92 -26.14 12.06
N VAL A 195 -1.79 -25.49 12.34
CA VAL A 195 -0.84 -25.08 11.29
C VAL A 195 -0.35 -26.30 10.53
N GLU A 196 -0.03 -27.40 11.23
CA GLU A 196 0.40 -28.66 10.63
C GLU A 196 -0.65 -29.21 9.64
N ASP A 197 -1.93 -29.26 10.04
CA ASP A 197 -3.01 -29.73 9.17
C ASP A 197 -3.18 -28.86 7.92
N GLN A 198 -3.03 -27.54 8.06
CA GLN A 198 -3.10 -26.60 6.96
C GLN A 198 -1.95 -26.76 5.98
N LEU A 199 -0.71 -26.92 6.48
CA LEU A 199 0.49 -27.16 5.69
C LEU A 199 0.38 -28.49 4.94
N ALA A 200 0.01 -29.57 5.64
CA ALA A 200 -0.17 -30.91 5.03
C ALA A 200 -1.22 -30.89 3.93
N LYS A 201 -2.36 -30.22 4.16
CA LYS A 201 -3.43 -30.09 3.18
C LYS A 201 -2.98 -29.30 1.95
N SER A 202 -2.23 -28.23 2.14
CA SER A 202 -1.70 -27.39 1.06
C SER A 202 -0.67 -28.15 0.20
N LEU A 203 0.27 -28.87 0.81
CA LEU A 203 1.23 -29.72 0.10
C LEU A 203 0.55 -30.83 -0.71
N LYS A 204 -0.47 -31.48 -0.14
CA LYS A 204 -1.24 -32.52 -0.83
C LYS A 204 -2.01 -31.95 -2.04
N ALA A 205 -2.56 -30.75 -1.92
CA ALA A 205 -3.27 -30.08 -3.01
C ALA A 205 -2.31 -29.72 -4.16
N LEU A 206 -1.10 -29.24 -3.86
CA LEU A 206 -0.08 -28.91 -4.84
C LEU A 206 0.42 -30.16 -5.60
N LYS A 207 0.68 -31.28 -4.90
CA LYS A 207 1.09 -32.54 -5.53
C LYS A 207 0.02 -33.04 -6.51
N ARG A 208 -1.26 -33.04 -6.12
CA ARG A 208 -2.37 -33.40 -7.01
C ARG A 208 -2.54 -32.46 -8.21
N GLY A 209 -2.26 -31.16 -8.03
CA GLY A 209 -2.33 -30.19 -9.11
C GLY A 209 -1.21 -30.35 -10.14
N LYS A 210 0.00 -30.76 -9.72
CA LYS A 210 1.11 -31.09 -10.62
C LYS A 210 0.85 -32.38 -11.42
N GLU A 211 0.32 -33.42 -10.81
CA GLU A 211 -0.06 -34.68 -11.49
C GLU A 211 -1.11 -34.47 -12.59
N ARG A 212 -2.09 -33.58 -12.37
CA ARG A 212 -3.12 -33.24 -13.38
C ARG A 212 -2.62 -32.39 -14.55
N LYS A 213 -1.47 -31.74 -14.44
CA LYS A 213 -0.88 -30.93 -15.54
C LYS A 213 0.10 -31.74 -16.40
N VAL A 214 0.50 -32.93 -15.97
CA VAL A 214 1.45 -33.82 -16.66
C VAL A 214 0.74 -34.97 -17.39
N ALA A 215 -0.55 -35.16 -17.11
CA ALA A 215 -1.42 -36.10 -17.83
C ALA A 215 -2.34 -35.31 -18.80
#